data_bd57c65e5004d911b561bf44f42a82b8
#
_entry.id   bd57c65e5004d911b561bf44f42a82b8
#
_cell.length_a   1.000
_cell.length_b   1.000
_cell.length_c   1.000
_cell.angle_alpha   90.00
_cell.angle_beta   90.00
_cell.angle_gamma   90.00
#
_symmetry.space_group_name_H-M   'P 1'
#
loop_
_entity.id
_entity.type
_entity.pdbx_description
1 polymer ?
#
loop_
_entity_poly.entity_id
_entity_poly.type
_entity_poly.pdbx_seq_one_letter_code
_entity_poly.pdbx_strand_id
1 'polypeptide(L)'
;MSTDVFYPEDDGKPMAENTKQYRWIVIIKENLEILLATNLDAFIAGDLLWYPIEGDNVTCAAPDVMVILGRPKGDRGSYQQWKEQNIPPKVTFEIMSPSNTQREMQEKRGFYETHGVDEFYVYDPDRFRLSGYIRQGGKLLPIANMEGWVSPSLNIRFSRSNGELEIFYPDGRRFLTTLELNNRAVAAEEELDLVTQERDLVTQERDRLLEQLRAMGINPD
;
A
#
# COMPACT_ATOMS: atom_id res chain seq x y z
N MET A 1 31.31 23.41 -16.95
CA MET A 1 29.88 23.67 -17.16
C MET A 1 29.16 22.38 -16.77
N SER A 2 28.47 22.37 -15.64
CA SER A 2 27.60 21.25 -15.29
C SER A 2 26.43 21.30 -16.27
N THR A 3 26.31 20.34 -17.18
CA THR A 3 25.08 20.16 -17.96
C THR A 3 24.08 19.57 -16.98
N ASP A 4 23.07 20.36 -16.60
CA ASP A 4 21.97 19.83 -15.81
C ASP A 4 21.34 18.66 -16.57
N VAL A 5 21.42 17.48 -16.00
CA VAL A 5 20.82 16.27 -16.59
C VAL A 5 19.30 16.36 -16.37
N PHE A 6 18.54 16.34 -17.45
CA PHE A 6 17.08 16.27 -17.39
C PHE A 6 16.65 14.83 -17.05
N TYR A 7 15.81 14.67 -16.04
CA TYR A 7 15.21 13.40 -15.61
C TYR A 7 13.75 13.38 -16.00
N PRO A 8 13.34 12.57 -16.99
CA PRO A 8 11.94 12.42 -17.35
C PRO A 8 11.05 12.02 -16.17
N GLU A 9 9.82 12.49 -16.17
CA GLU A 9 8.77 12.10 -15.21
C GLU A 9 7.86 11.01 -15.77
N ASP A 10 8.03 10.65 -17.05
CA ASP A 10 7.25 9.70 -17.81
C ASP A 10 8.19 8.91 -18.73
N ASP A 11 7.99 7.59 -18.82
CA ASP A 11 8.73 6.70 -19.72
C ASP A 11 8.02 6.44 -21.06
N GLY A 12 6.89 7.10 -21.28
CA GLY A 12 6.06 6.98 -22.51
C GLY A 12 5.22 5.72 -22.59
N LYS A 13 5.19 4.90 -21.51
CA LYS A 13 4.35 3.71 -21.43
C LYS A 13 3.11 3.95 -20.59
N PRO A 14 2.01 3.22 -20.82
CA PRO A 14 0.84 3.32 -19.96
C PRO A 14 1.14 2.69 -18.58
N MET A 15 0.61 3.26 -17.50
CA MET A 15 0.70 2.75 -16.13
C MET A 15 0.25 1.29 -16.01
N ALA A 16 -0.69 0.85 -16.80
CA ALA A 16 -1.16 -0.52 -16.86
C ALA A 16 -1.65 -0.87 -18.26
N GLU A 17 -1.39 -2.10 -18.70
CA GLU A 17 -1.79 -2.59 -20.02
C GLU A 17 -3.23 -3.12 -20.05
N ASN A 18 -3.79 -3.43 -18.90
CA ASN A 18 -5.16 -3.94 -18.80
C ASN A 18 -5.80 -3.62 -17.43
N THR A 19 -7.13 -3.75 -17.37
CA THR A 19 -7.92 -3.42 -16.18
C THR A 19 -7.62 -4.31 -14.97
N LYS A 20 -7.17 -5.56 -15.19
CA LYS A 20 -6.83 -6.48 -14.10
C LYS A 20 -5.53 -6.07 -13.43
N GLN A 21 -4.49 -5.74 -14.19
CA GLN A 21 -3.23 -5.19 -13.70
C GLN A 21 -3.48 -3.91 -12.91
N TYR A 22 -4.18 -2.94 -13.53
CA TYR A 22 -4.53 -1.66 -12.89
C TYR A 22 -5.27 -1.86 -11.56
N ARG A 23 -6.27 -2.76 -11.53
CA ARG A 23 -7.01 -3.08 -10.30
C ARG A 23 -6.08 -3.52 -9.16
N TRP A 24 -5.10 -4.38 -9.45
CA TRP A 24 -4.17 -4.85 -8.44
C TRP A 24 -3.17 -3.77 -7.98
N ILE A 25 -2.70 -2.93 -8.90
CA ILE A 25 -1.88 -1.76 -8.55
C ILE A 25 -2.64 -0.88 -7.56
N VAL A 26 -3.88 -0.53 -7.87
CA VAL A 26 -4.73 0.30 -7.01
C VAL A 26 -4.99 -0.37 -5.66
N ILE A 27 -5.36 -1.66 -5.64
CA ILE A 27 -5.60 -2.39 -4.37
C ILE A 27 -4.35 -2.31 -3.49
N ILE A 28 -3.18 -2.65 -4.02
CA ILE A 28 -1.96 -2.69 -3.22
C ILE A 28 -1.58 -1.28 -2.76
N LYS A 29 -1.53 -0.32 -3.67
CA LYS A 29 -1.12 1.06 -3.37
C LYS A 29 -2.02 1.70 -2.32
N GLU A 30 -3.34 1.66 -2.50
CA GLU A 30 -4.28 2.35 -1.59
C GLU A 30 -4.32 1.68 -0.20
N ASN A 31 -4.28 0.36 -0.12
CA ASN A 31 -4.25 -0.31 1.19
C ASN A 31 -2.91 -0.12 1.92
N LEU A 32 -1.79 0.04 1.21
CA LEU A 32 -0.51 0.43 1.81
C LEU A 32 -0.53 1.87 2.32
N GLU A 33 -1.19 2.80 1.63
CA GLU A 33 -1.42 4.17 2.13
C GLU A 33 -2.23 4.15 3.43
N ILE A 34 -3.28 3.31 3.50
CA ILE A 34 -4.08 3.13 4.72
C ILE A 34 -3.23 2.51 5.84
N LEU A 35 -2.46 1.46 5.54
CA LEU A 35 -1.58 0.80 6.50
C LEU A 35 -0.59 1.79 7.13
N LEU A 36 0.00 2.65 6.31
CA LEU A 36 1.04 3.58 6.71
C LEU A 36 0.50 5.03 6.87
N ALA A 37 -0.82 5.18 7.07
CA ALA A 37 -1.45 6.51 7.16
C ALA A 37 -0.87 7.37 8.28
N THR A 38 -0.55 6.76 9.42
CA THR A 38 0.00 7.44 10.60
C THR A 38 1.53 7.60 10.56
N ASN A 39 2.21 6.93 9.64
CA ASN A 39 3.64 7.09 9.44
C ASN A 39 3.90 8.22 8.45
N LEU A 40 4.27 9.39 8.96
CA LEU A 40 4.53 10.58 8.13
C LEU A 40 5.80 10.44 7.27
N ASP A 41 6.70 9.54 7.64
CA ASP A 41 7.94 9.23 6.93
C ASP A 41 7.82 7.93 6.12
N ALA A 42 6.65 7.66 5.56
CA ALA A 42 6.43 6.57 4.63
C ALA A 42 5.83 7.11 3.33
N PHE A 43 6.61 7.07 2.26
CA PHE A 43 6.20 7.47 0.92
C PHE A 43 5.85 6.21 0.11
N ILE A 44 4.65 6.19 -0.48
CA ILE A 44 4.16 5.11 -1.34
C ILE A 44 3.85 5.71 -2.71
N ALA A 45 4.36 5.10 -3.76
CA ALA A 45 4.08 5.51 -5.12
C ALA A 45 3.65 4.33 -5.98
N GLY A 46 2.81 4.61 -6.98
CA GLY A 46 2.48 3.71 -8.07
C GLY A 46 3.04 4.26 -9.36
N ASP A 47 3.71 3.42 -10.16
CA ASP A 47 4.22 3.74 -11.50
C ASP A 47 5.03 5.05 -11.56
N LEU A 48 5.84 5.29 -10.52
CA LEU A 48 6.69 6.46 -10.44
C LEU A 48 8.12 6.10 -10.84
N LEU A 49 8.69 6.85 -11.78
CA LEU A 49 10.08 6.68 -12.20
C LEU A 49 11.05 6.90 -11.03
N TRP A 50 11.82 5.87 -10.72
CA TRP A 50 12.89 5.89 -9.75
C TRP A 50 14.25 5.91 -10.43
N TYR A 51 15.02 6.94 -10.13
CA TYR A 51 16.41 7.14 -10.56
C TYR A 51 17.34 6.94 -9.37
N PRO A 52 18.13 5.86 -9.33
CA PRO A 52 19.02 5.59 -8.20
C PRO A 52 20.35 6.35 -8.25
N ILE A 53 20.77 6.83 -9.43
CA ILE A 53 22.11 7.38 -9.68
C ILE A 53 22.03 8.81 -10.20
N GLU A 54 22.67 9.75 -9.50
CA GLU A 54 22.82 11.12 -9.97
C GLU A 54 23.68 11.19 -11.23
N GLY A 55 23.24 11.96 -12.22
CA GLY A 55 23.92 12.11 -13.51
C GLY A 55 23.57 11.02 -14.54
N ASP A 56 22.80 10.02 -14.16
CA ASP A 56 22.32 8.95 -15.05
C ASP A 56 20.78 8.98 -15.14
N ASN A 57 20.28 9.43 -16.29
CA ASN A 57 18.84 9.46 -16.59
C ASN A 57 18.35 8.27 -17.42
N VAL A 58 19.22 7.28 -17.65
CA VAL A 58 18.91 6.06 -18.39
C VAL A 58 18.66 4.89 -17.44
N THR A 59 19.47 4.78 -16.38
CA THR A 59 19.31 3.77 -15.35
C THR A 59 18.15 4.14 -14.43
N CYS A 60 16.95 3.65 -14.76
CA CYS A 60 15.72 3.90 -13.99
C CYS A 60 14.78 2.71 -14.08
N ALA A 61 13.81 2.66 -13.18
CA ALA A 61 12.67 1.75 -13.21
C ALA A 61 11.42 2.45 -12.67
N ALA A 62 10.25 2.09 -13.15
CA ALA A 62 8.98 2.44 -12.54
C ALA A 62 8.36 1.16 -11.98
N PRO A 63 8.47 0.91 -10.65
CA PRO A 63 7.76 -0.19 -10.02
C PRO A 63 6.25 0.06 -10.07
N ASP A 64 5.45 -0.97 -10.30
CA ASP A 64 3.99 -0.86 -10.25
C ASP A 64 3.51 -0.30 -8.89
N VAL A 65 4.16 -0.72 -7.78
CA VAL A 65 4.04 -0.07 -6.47
C VAL A 65 5.39 -0.12 -5.75
N MET A 66 5.80 0.99 -5.15
CA MET A 66 6.97 1.04 -4.28
C MET A 66 6.68 1.72 -2.95
N VAL A 67 7.35 1.24 -1.90
CA VAL A 67 7.27 1.79 -0.55
C VAL A 67 8.66 2.25 -0.11
N ILE A 68 8.76 3.50 0.25
CA ILE A 68 9.98 4.12 0.76
C ILE A 68 9.74 4.49 2.23
N LEU A 69 10.48 3.87 3.13
CA LEU A 69 10.43 4.19 4.56
C LEU A 69 11.56 5.16 4.91
N GLY A 70 11.26 6.18 5.70
CA GLY A 70 12.17 7.25 6.07
C GLY A 70 12.10 8.48 5.15
N ARG A 71 11.06 8.57 4.30
CA ARG A 71 10.81 9.74 3.44
C ARG A 71 9.40 10.26 3.64
N PRO A 72 9.24 11.60 3.72
CA PRO A 72 7.94 12.19 3.93
C PRO A 72 7.00 11.93 2.74
N LYS A 73 5.71 11.92 3.03
CA LYS A 73 4.65 11.91 2.01
C LYS A 73 4.74 13.18 1.14
N GLY A 74 4.08 13.18 0.00
CA GLY A 74 3.96 14.33 -0.90
C GLY A 74 4.18 13.96 -2.36
N ASP A 75 3.84 14.89 -3.24
CA ASP A 75 3.90 14.67 -4.68
C ASP A 75 5.33 14.78 -5.21
N ARG A 76 5.67 13.91 -6.16
CA ARG A 76 6.94 13.88 -6.89
C ARG A 76 6.70 13.55 -8.35
N GLY A 77 7.37 14.25 -9.26
CA GLY A 77 7.37 13.89 -10.67
C GLY A 77 8.21 12.64 -10.95
N SER A 78 9.30 12.45 -10.18
CA SER A 78 10.13 11.24 -10.17
C SER A 78 10.80 11.07 -8.81
N TYR A 79 11.19 9.86 -8.46
CA TYR A 79 11.95 9.58 -7.24
C TYR A 79 13.46 9.60 -7.55
N GLN A 80 14.11 10.74 -7.31
CA GLN A 80 15.55 10.92 -7.50
C GLN A 80 16.27 10.62 -6.18
N GLN A 81 16.77 9.40 -6.04
CA GLN A 81 17.24 8.84 -4.76
C GLN A 81 18.28 9.72 -4.05
N TRP A 82 19.20 10.35 -4.77
CA TRP A 82 20.23 11.25 -4.18
C TRP A 82 19.62 12.50 -3.54
N LYS A 83 18.48 13.00 -4.04
CA LYS A 83 17.72 14.10 -3.41
C LYS A 83 16.93 13.64 -2.20
N GLU A 84 16.77 12.36 -2.03
CA GLU A 84 15.99 11.68 -1.01
C GLU A 84 16.90 10.97 0.03
N GLN A 85 18.04 11.62 0.39
CA GLN A 85 19.03 11.10 1.35
C GLN A 85 19.63 9.74 0.95
N ASN A 86 19.65 9.41 -0.32
CA ASN A 86 20.06 8.11 -0.85
C ASN A 86 19.28 6.91 -0.30
N ILE A 87 18.04 7.14 0.15
CA ILE A 87 17.17 6.06 0.65
C ILE A 87 16.51 5.37 -0.55
N PRO A 88 16.75 4.08 -0.79
CA PRO A 88 16.07 3.32 -1.83
C PRO A 88 14.65 2.93 -1.42
N PRO A 89 13.79 2.54 -2.36
CA PRO A 89 12.57 1.81 -2.05
C PRO A 89 12.86 0.56 -1.21
N LYS A 90 12.13 0.41 -0.12
CA LYS A 90 12.27 -0.71 0.81
C LYS A 90 11.60 -1.97 0.26
N VAL A 91 10.40 -1.78 -0.30
CA VAL A 91 9.57 -2.85 -0.86
C VAL A 91 9.08 -2.42 -2.24
N THR A 92 9.13 -3.32 -3.21
CA THR A 92 8.56 -3.13 -4.54
C THR A 92 7.62 -4.25 -4.92
N PHE A 93 6.56 -3.91 -5.65
CA PHE A 93 5.60 -4.84 -6.22
C PHE A 93 5.54 -4.67 -7.72
N GLU A 94 5.44 -5.79 -8.43
CA GLU A 94 5.17 -5.87 -9.86
C GLU A 94 3.96 -6.76 -10.12
N ILE A 95 3.05 -6.28 -10.92
CA ILE A 95 1.84 -6.98 -11.32
C ILE A 95 1.96 -7.35 -12.80
N MET A 96 2.09 -8.62 -13.08
CA MET A 96 2.28 -9.06 -14.46
C MET A 96 1.03 -8.81 -15.30
N SER A 97 1.28 -8.31 -16.51
CA SER A 97 0.33 -8.28 -17.62
C SER A 97 0.64 -9.40 -18.60
N PRO A 98 -0.24 -9.70 -19.57
CA PRO A 98 0.02 -10.71 -20.61
C PRO A 98 1.26 -10.44 -21.47
N SER A 99 1.69 -9.19 -21.63
CA SER A 99 2.88 -8.80 -22.39
C SER A 99 4.18 -8.98 -21.63
N ASN A 100 4.13 -8.98 -20.28
CA ASN A 100 5.32 -9.12 -19.47
C ASN A 100 5.92 -10.53 -19.56
N THR A 101 7.24 -10.56 -19.66
CA THR A 101 8.00 -11.79 -19.72
C THR A 101 8.70 -12.10 -18.40
N GLN A 102 9.02 -13.38 -18.19
CA GLN A 102 9.87 -13.78 -17.05
C GLN A 102 11.26 -13.12 -17.09
N ARG A 103 11.78 -12.85 -18.29
CA ARG A 103 13.06 -12.18 -18.49
C ARG A 103 13.02 -10.75 -17.96
N GLU A 104 11.98 -9.99 -18.27
CA GLU A 104 11.79 -8.62 -17.74
C GLU A 104 11.74 -8.62 -16.22
N MET A 105 11.01 -9.57 -15.62
CA MET A 105 10.97 -9.70 -14.15
C MET A 105 12.33 -10.06 -13.54
N GLN A 106 13.17 -10.80 -14.26
CA GLN A 106 14.55 -11.07 -13.84
C GLN A 106 15.43 -9.84 -13.95
N GLU A 107 15.28 -9.05 -15.01
CA GLU A 107 16.00 -7.79 -15.22
C GLU A 107 15.60 -6.78 -14.14
N LYS A 108 14.29 -6.62 -13.85
CA LYS A 108 13.79 -5.78 -12.74
C LYS A 108 14.34 -6.27 -11.39
N ARG A 109 14.35 -7.58 -11.12
CA ARG A 109 14.96 -8.12 -9.90
C ARG A 109 16.44 -7.75 -9.80
N GLY A 110 17.20 -7.88 -10.87
CA GLY A 110 18.63 -7.48 -10.91
C GLY A 110 18.82 -6.00 -10.61
N PHE A 111 17.98 -5.14 -11.18
CA PHE A 111 17.95 -3.72 -10.90
C PHE A 111 17.64 -3.44 -9.42
N TYR A 112 16.56 -4.03 -8.86
CA TYR A 112 16.18 -3.86 -7.45
C TYR A 112 17.22 -4.41 -6.49
N GLU A 113 17.86 -5.53 -6.83
CA GLU A 113 18.98 -6.09 -6.07
C GLU A 113 20.16 -5.11 -6.02
N THR A 114 20.55 -4.56 -7.16
CA THR A 114 21.68 -3.65 -7.30
C THR A 114 21.46 -2.34 -6.53
N HIS A 115 20.23 -1.83 -6.55
CA HIS A 115 19.92 -0.51 -6.00
C HIS A 115 19.29 -0.52 -4.60
N GLY A 116 19.30 -1.67 -3.90
CA GLY A 116 19.08 -1.66 -2.45
C GLY A 116 17.67 -1.99 -1.98
N VAL A 117 16.78 -2.48 -2.85
CA VAL A 117 15.43 -2.96 -2.44
C VAL A 117 15.58 -4.18 -1.53
N ASP A 118 14.85 -4.22 -0.43
CA ASP A 118 14.91 -5.33 0.53
C ASP A 118 13.89 -6.43 0.25
N GLU A 119 12.71 -6.07 -0.25
CA GLU A 119 11.65 -7.02 -0.56
C GLU A 119 11.10 -6.73 -1.95
N PHE A 120 11.01 -7.76 -2.77
CA PHE A 120 10.46 -7.68 -4.11
C PHE A 120 9.41 -8.75 -4.33
N TYR A 121 8.19 -8.34 -4.68
CA TYR A 121 7.04 -9.20 -4.90
C TYR A 121 6.54 -9.09 -6.34
N VAL A 122 6.26 -10.25 -6.95
CA VAL A 122 5.70 -10.34 -8.31
C VAL A 122 4.42 -11.13 -8.26
N TYR A 123 3.32 -10.54 -8.68
CA TYR A 123 2.03 -11.20 -8.78
C TYR A 123 1.59 -11.33 -10.25
N ASP A 124 1.25 -12.54 -10.66
CA ASP A 124 0.64 -12.87 -11.96
C ASP A 124 -0.85 -13.16 -11.72
N PRO A 125 -1.75 -12.20 -12.01
CA PRO A 125 -3.18 -12.37 -11.73
C PRO A 125 -3.89 -13.29 -12.72
N ASP A 126 -3.27 -13.62 -13.86
CA ASP A 126 -3.82 -14.57 -14.82
C ASP A 126 -3.53 -16.03 -14.45
N ARG A 127 -2.38 -16.26 -13.80
CA ARG A 127 -1.97 -17.58 -13.32
C ARG A 127 -2.14 -17.75 -11.82
N PHE A 128 -2.66 -16.72 -11.12
CA PHE A 128 -2.79 -16.69 -9.66
C PHE A 128 -1.48 -17.04 -8.94
N ARG A 129 -0.35 -16.55 -9.49
CA ARG A 129 0.97 -16.88 -9.01
C ARG A 129 1.62 -15.69 -8.32
N LEU A 130 1.96 -15.87 -7.05
CA LEU A 130 2.78 -14.93 -6.28
C LEU A 130 4.19 -15.49 -6.13
N SER A 131 5.19 -14.66 -6.42
CA SER A 131 6.61 -14.91 -6.14
C SER A 131 7.13 -13.76 -5.28
N GLY A 132 8.02 -14.07 -4.35
CA GLY A 132 8.65 -13.07 -3.48
C GLY A 132 10.14 -13.29 -3.39
N TYR A 133 10.86 -12.22 -3.15
CA TYR A 133 12.30 -12.20 -2.94
C TYR A 133 12.62 -11.30 -1.76
N ILE A 134 13.57 -11.75 -0.94
CA ILE A 134 14.01 -11.01 0.25
C ILE A 134 15.53 -10.83 0.23
N ARG A 135 16.02 -9.66 0.66
CA ARG A 135 17.43 -9.37 0.71
C ARG A 135 18.13 -10.15 1.82
N GLN A 136 19.13 -10.94 1.42
CA GLN A 136 20.04 -11.64 2.33
C GLN A 136 21.45 -11.59 1.74
N GLY A 137 22.42 -11.17 2.53
CA GLY A 137 23.82 -11.07 2.07
C GLY A 137 24.01 -10.20 0.82
N GLY A 138 23.22 -9.12 0.67
CA GLY A 138 23.28 -8.20 -0.46
C GLY A 138 22.53 -8.67 -1.73
N LYS A 139 21.91 -9.87 -1.71
CA LYS A 139 21.17 -10.43 -2.84
C LYS A 139 19.69 -10.60 -2.53
N LEU A 140 18.85 -10.50 -3.56
CA LEU A 140 17.43 -10.83 -3.50
C LEU A 140 17.23 -12.34 -3.74
N LEU A 141 17.13 -13.09 -2.65
CA LEU A 141 16.91 -14.53 -2.67
C LEU A 141 15.41 -14.87 -2.72
N PRO A 142 15.01 -15.91 -3.46
CA PRO A 142 13.61 -16.28 -3.55
C PRO A 142 13.09 -16.80 -2.22
N ILE A 143 11.85 -16.40 -1.88
CA ILE A 143 11.09 -16.92 -0.75
C ILE A 143 10.51 -18.28 -1.17
N ALA A 144 10.83 -19.33 -0.44
CA ALA A 144 10.47 -20.70 -0.80
C ALA A 144 8.95 -20.95 -0.75
N ASN A 145 8.25 -20.31 0.18
CA ASN A 145 6.80 -20.43 0.32
C ASN A 145 6.16 -19.05 0.58
N MET A 146 5.29 -18.65 -0.33
CA MET A 146 4.55 -17.38 -0.20
C MET A 146 3.22 -17.54 0.55
N GLU A 147 2.73 -18.78 0.74
CA GLU A 147 1.52 -19.01 1.53
C GLU A 147 1.79 -18.74 3.00
N GLY A 148 1.06 -17.80 3.57
CA GLY A 148 1.25 -17.34 4.95
C GLY A 148 2.50 -16.47 5.17
N TRP A 149 3.25 -16.13 4.11
CA TRP A 149 4.43 -15.26 4.24
C TRP A 149 4.04 -13.90 4.81
N VAL A 150 4.81 -13.44 5.77
CA VAL A 150 4.68 -12.10 6.36
C VAL A 150 5.86 -11.24 5.94
N SER A 151 5.58 -10.10 5.31
CA SER A 151 6.60 -9.10 4.94
C SER A 151 7.31 -8.57 6.19
N PRO A 152 8.62 -8.71 6.30
CA PRO A 152 9.36 -8.15 7.44
C PRO A 152 9.27 -6.63 7.56
N SER A 153 9.17 -5.90 6.44
CA SER A 153 9.13 -4.43 6.45
C SER A 153 7.74 -3.87 6.69
N LEU A 154 6.68 -4.55 6.23
CA LEU A 154 5.31 -4.03 6.23
C LEU A 154 4.38 -4.78 7.20
N ASN A 155 4.79 -5.95 7.70
CA ASN A 155 3.98 -6.86 8.50
C ASN A 155 2.66 -7.30 7.82
N ILE A 156 2.55 -7.12 6.50
CA ILE A 156 1.43 -7.66 5.72
C ILE A 156 1.64 -9.15 5.47
N ARG A 157 0.54 -9.90 5.46
CA ARG A 157 0.57 -11.34 5.22
C ARG A 157 -0.08 -11.67 3.87
N PHE A 158 0.55 -12.56 3.12
CA PHE A 158 0.06 -13.04 1.84
C PHE A 158 -0.61 -14.41 1.98
N SER A 159 -1.71 -14.62 1.27
CA SER A 159 -2.38 -15.92 1.16
C SER A 159 -2.97 -16.11 -0.23
N ARG A 160 -3.14 -17.37 -0.65
CA ARG A 160 -3.82 -17.78 -1.89
C ARG A 160 -4.80 -18.91 -1.63
N SER A 161 -5.23 -19.09 -0.40
CA SER A 161 -6.09 -20.21 0.02
C SER A 161 -7.41 -20.27 -0.77
N ASN A 162 -7.87 -19.13 -1.31
CA ASN A 162 -9.08 -19.03 -2.12
C ASN A 162 -8.84 -18.96 -3.64
N GLY A 163 -7.59 -19.24 -4.09
CA GLY A 163 -7.20 -19.22 -5.50
C GLY A 163 -6.61 -17.90 -5.96
N GLU A 164 -7.24 -16.74 -5.69
CA GLU A 164 -6.69 -15.42 -5.97
C GLU A 164 -5.79 -14.95 -4.80
N LEU A 165 -4.92 -13.99 -5.05
CA LEU A 165 -4.09 -13.37 -4.02
C LEU A 165 -4.96 -12.63 -3.00
N GLU A 166 -4.73 -12.91 -1.73
CA GLU A 166 -5.25 -12.14 -0.61
C GLU A 166 -4.07 -11.57 0.17
N ILE A 167 -4.13 -10.28 0.47
CA ILE A 167 -3.16 -9.59 1.32
C ILE A 167 -3.88 -9.14 2.58
N PHE A 168 -3.27 -9.35 3.73
CA PHE A 168 -3.85 -9.03 5.02
C PHE A 168 -2.99 -8.02 5.75
N TYR A 169 -3.64 -7.06 6.39
CA TYR A 169 -3.05 -6.18 7.37
C TYR A 169 -2.52 -6.96 8.58
N PRO A 170 -1.66 -6.34 9.42
CA PRO A 170 -1.18 -6.98 10.66
C PRO A 170 -2.30 -7.38 11.63
N ASP A 171 -3.44 -6.69 11.59
CA ASP A 171 -4.61 -6.98 12.42
C ASP A 171 -5.51 -8.09 11.85
N GLY A 172 -5.15 -8.69 10.72
CA GLY A 172 -5.87 -9.77 10.07
C GLY A 172 -6.98 -9.34 9.12
N ARG A 173 -7.30 -8.05 9.00
CA ARG A 173 -8.22 -7.54 7.97
C ARG A 173 -7.61 -7.72 6.59
N ARG A 174 -8.43 -8.05 5.60
CA ARG A 174 -7.99 -8.17 4.19
C ARG A 174 -7.84 -6.80 3.53
N PHE A 175 -6.91 -6.68 2.61
CA PHE A 175 -6.88 -5.56 1.66
C PHE A 175 -8.14 -5.58 0.81
N LEU A 176 -8.75 -4.43 0.66
CA LEU A 176 -10.04 -4.25 0.00
C LEU A 176 -9.88 -3.39 -1.25
N THR A 177 -10.77 -3.62 -2.21
CA THR A 177 -10.94 -2.69 -3.33
C THR A 177 -11.49 -1.34 -2.84
N THR A 178 -11.32 -0.29 -3.62
CA THR A 178 -11.88 1.04 -3.31
C THR A 178 -13.40 0.98 -3.08
N LEU A 179 -14.12 0.15 -3.85
CA LEU A 179 -15.56 -0.02 -3.67
C LEU A 179 -15.90 -0.69 -2.33
N GLU A 180 -15.17 -1.75 -1.97
CA GLU A 180 -15.35 -2.44 -0.67
C GLU A 180 -15.00 -1.51 0.50
N LEU A 181 -13.96 -0.68 0.37
CA LEU A 181 -13.59 0.34 1.36
C LEU A 181 -14.70 1.37 1.53
N ASN A 182 -15.26 1.89 0.43
CA ASN A 182 -16.38 2.82 0.48
C ASN A 182 -17.61 2.21 1.14
N ASN A 183 -18.00 1.00 0.75
CA ASN A 183 -19.16 0.31 1.32
C ASN A 183 -19.00 0.09 2.83
N ARG A 184 -17.78 -0.22 3.27
CA ARG A 184 -17.46 -0.35 4.69
C ARG A 184 -17.54 0.98 5.45
N ALA A 185 -17.09 2.07 4.82
CA ALA A 185 -17.19 3.42 5.42
C ALA A 185 -18.65 3.82 5.59
N VAL A 186 -19.48 3.67 4.55
CA VAL A 186 -20.92 3.97 4.61
C VAL A 186 -21.62 3.14 5.70
N ALA A 187 -21.36 1.84 5.77
CA ALA A 187 -21.96 0.99 6.81
C ALA A 187 -21.54 1.42 8.23
N ALA A 188 -20.30 1.85 8.41
CA ALA A 188 -19.83 2.35 9.71
C ALA A 188 -20.46 3.70 10.09
N GLU A 189 -20.71 4.57 9.12
CA GLU A 189 -21.44 5.83 9.32
C GLU A 189 -22.89 5.59 9.74
N GLU A 190 -23.58 4.69 9.04
CA GLU A 190 -24.97 4.30 9.37
C GLU A 190 -25.07 3.69 10.78
N GLU A 191 -24.13 2.83 11.16
CA GLU A 191 -24.09 2.24 12.51
C GLU A 191 -23.84 3.32 13.58
N LEU A 192 -22.95 4.27 13.33
CA LEU A 192 -22.67 5.37 14.23
C LEU A 192 -23.90 6.27 14.44
N ASP A 193 -24.64 6.55 13.38
CA ASP A 193 -25.87 7.36 13.44
C ASP A 193 -26.93 6.66 14.29
N LEU A 194 -27.13 5.34 14.11
CA LEU A 194 -28.05 4.56 14.91
C LEU A 194 -27.68 4.57 16.40
N VAL A 195 -26.43 4.33 16.74
CA VAL A 195 -25.93 4.36 18.13
C VAL A 195 -26.09 5.76 18.74
N THR A 196 -25.87 6.81 17.94
CA THR A 196 -26.06 8.19 18.38
C THR A 196 -27.51 8.50 18.68
N GLN A 197 -28.44 8.09 17.82
CA GLN A 197 -29.89 8.23 18.03
C GLN A 197 -30.36 7.50 19.29
N GLU A 198 -29.92 6.26 19.47
CA GLU A 198 -30.26 5.45 20.65
C GLU A 198 -29.77 6.11 21.94
N ARG A 199 -28.52 6.58 21.95
CA ARG A 199 -27.94 7.32 23.08
C ARG A 199 -28.74 8.57 23.41
N ASP A 200 -29.18 9.32 22.42
CA ASP A 200 -29.93 10.57 22.62
C ASP A 200 -31.34 10.27 23.18
N LEU A 201 -32.01 9.20 22.72
CA LEU A 201 -33.28 8.73 23.29
C LEU A 201 -33.13 8.34 24.76
N VAL A 202 -32.12 7.54 25.09
CA VAL A 202 -31.84 7.12 26.48
C VAL A 202 -31.53 8.34 27.35
N THR A 203 -30.84 9.33 26.84
CA THR A 203 -30.54 10.57 27.54
C THR A 203 -31.81 11.36 27.82
N GLN A 204 -32.72 11.52 26.84
CA GLN A 204 -33.97 12.20 27.00
C GLN A 204 -34.87 11.49 28.02
N GLU A 205 -34.94 10.17 27.98
CA GLU A 205 -35.74 9.39 28.95
C GLU A 205 -35.19 9.53 30.37
N ARG A 206 -33.87 9.44 30.54
CA ARG A 206 -33.19 9.72 31.82
C ARG A 206 -33.56 11.10 32.37
N ASP A 207 -33.43 12.13 31.57
CA ASP A 207 -33.70 13.52 32.00
C ASP A 207 -35.15 13.70 32.37
N ARG A 208 -36.09 13.11 31.64
CA ARG A 208 -37.53 13.07 31.98
C ARG A 208 -37.78 12.39 33.32
N LEU A 209 -37.16 11.23 33.57
CA LEU A 209 -37.30 10.51 34.84
C LEU A 209 -36.71 11.33 36.01
N LEU A 210 -35.60 11.99 35.82
CA LEU A 210 -35.00 12.89 36.81
C LEU A 210 -35.90 14.06 37.14
N GLU A 211 -36.58 14.68 36.17
CA GLU A 211 -37.58 15.73 36.42
C GLU A 211 -38.78 15.20 37.21
N GLN A 212 -39.28 14.01 36.91
CA GLN A 212 -40.35 13.38 37.64
C GLN A 212 -39.96 13.10 39.10
N LEU A 213 -38.75 12.61 39.36
CA LEU A 213 -38.26 12.39 40.73
C LEU A 213 -38.15 13.70 41.52
N ARG A 214 -37.62 14.75 40.89
CA ARG A 214 -37.56 16.09 41.53
C ARG A 214 -38.95 16.64 41.84
N ALA A 215 -39.92 16.46 40.96
CA ALA A 215 -41.31 16.88 41.20
C ALA A 215 -41.96 16.12 42.37
N MET A 216 -41.50 14.88 42.64
CA MET A 216 -41.95 14.08 43.80
C MET A 216 -41.17 14.40 45.11
N GLY A 217 -40.27 15.38 45.09
CA GLY A 217 -39.43 15.74 46.23
C GLY A 217 -38.27 14.82 46.51
N ILE A 218 -37.94 13.94 45.56
CA ILE A 218 -36.79 13.02 45.61
C ILE A 218 -35.64 13.72 44.86
N ASN A 219 -34.54 13.99 45.55
CA ASN A 219 -33.35 14.52 44.91
C ASN A 219 -32.42 13.34 44.50
N PRO A 220 -32.36 13.01 43.22
CA PRO A 220 -31.42 11.97 42.76
C PRO A 220 -30.00 12.55 42.81
N ASP A 221 -29.10 11.87 43.49
CA ASP A 221 -27.67 12.17 43.53
C ASP A 221 -27.01 11.85 42.17
#